data_102e86db5200014fff1d5329dda9879e
#
_entry.id   102e86db5200014fff1d5329dda9879e
#
_cell.length_a   1.000
_cell.length_b   1.000
_cell.length_c   1.000
_cell.angle_alpha   90.00
_cell.angle_beta   90.00
_cell.angle_gamma   90.00
#
_symmetry.space_group_name_H-M   'P 1'
#
loop_
_entity.id
_entity.type
_entity.pdbx_description
1 polymer ?
#
loop_
_entity_poly.entity_id
_entity_poly.type
_entity_poly.pdbx_seq_one_letter_code
_entity_poly.pdbx_strand_id
1 'polypeptide(L)'
;MTEIVSRMSPIGPHLHYPDGDASLFWRNVRSSGEYAADLAEIKAEGERLRGQAPTGLTFSLFSQFAETGSRLEYERAYFERRRRLNTFALLSLLEPECEEHYTELLEAIWAICGEVAWCLPAHVSPERPLGETIDLFAAETGFTLTELRLLLDDRLPELLKTHIAGMVHARLFEPFLKKGPYEWEEAEHNWSAVCAGSIGSAALLLLDKDQDRELLGRILEKTQHSMTCYLKGFGEDGACLEGLGYWNYGFGYFVYYADLLYKRSGGELNWFAQEKVEAIAGFQQKCFLGGDAVVNFSDTLPYASVHIGLSRYISSIYDSVPSPPSRLRADYREDHCSRWAPALRNLLWREMAGNAPDWEPGDFLLEDAGWLISRTVSPKGVFGFAAKGGHNDEPHNHNDLGQFMLAGDGEFFLSDLGCGEYTKDYFGSARYTYDCNGSQGHSVPIINGCLQAEGSDRGASVLEQANGASESRMTVELSRAYDSQELQSFTRSWLWRKEELPSLELRDKFSFSKIPDTLVERFVTLIQPEKPSGQGRLLLVRGNFALELVYDDRQLQSEVTERTYRDHFGKDQVWYTLDFHVLQPQEQLELRFIFRFIS
;
A
#
# COMPACT_ATOMS: atom_id res chain seq x y z
N MET A 1 23.26 10.97 20.15
CA MET A 1 22.00 11.70 19.89
C MET A 1 21.88 13.03 20.65
N THR A 2 22.11 13.10 21.96
CA THR A 2 21.93 14.31 22.80
C THR A 2 22.72 15.52 22.32
N GLU A 3 23.92 15.34 21.76
CA GLU A 3 24.73 16.41 21.18
C GLU A 3 24.11 16.99 19.90
N ILE A 4 23.58 16.13 19.02
CA ILE A 4 22.88 16.54 17.80
C ILE A 4 21.62 17.35 18.19
N VAL A 5 20.84 16.86 19.16
CA VAL A 5 19.64 17.57 19.65
C VAL A 5 19.95 18.98 20.11
N SER A 6 21.10 19.20 20.76
CA SER A 6 21.48 20.54 21.24
C SER A 6 21.71 21.55 20.11
N ARG A 7 22.01 21.08 18.90
CA ARG A 7 22.24 21.89 17.71
C ARG A 7 20.99 22.02 16.80
N MET A 8 19.92 21.32 17.11
CA MET A 8 18.70 21.37 16.31
C MET A 8 18.12 22.78 16.19
N SER A 9 17.49 23.08 15.08
CA SER A 9 16.74 24.31 14.88
C SER A 9 15.56 24.38 15.86
N PRO A 10 15.08 25.57 16.26
CA PRO A 10 13.88 25.69 17.08
C PRO A 10 12.65 25.15 16.36
N ILE A 11 11.59 24.83 17.10
CA ILE A 11 10.28 24.49 16.52
C ILE A 11 9.67 25.77 15.93
N GLY A 12 9.14 25.68 14.73
CA GLY A 12 8.50 26.83 14.10
C GLY A 12 7.97 26.57 12.69
N PRO A 13 7.34 27.59 12.08
CA PRO A 13 6.66 27.46 10.77
C PRO A 13 7.57 26.98 9.63
N HIS A 14 8.88 27.23 9.70
CA HIS A 14 9.85 26.80 8.68
C HIS A 14 9.94 25.27 8.51
N LEU A 15 9.42 24.49 9.45
CA LEU A 15 9.37 23.04 9.34
C LEU A 15 8.34 22.59 8.29
N HIS A 16 7.30 23.39 8.05
CA HIS A 16 6.23 23.09 7.10
C HIS A 16 6.24 24.03 5.87
N TYR A 17 6.61 25.28 6.06
CA TYR A 17 6.54 26.30 5.02
C TYR A 17 7.95 26.73 4.60
N PRO A 18 8.33 26.60 3.31
CA PRO A 18 9.69 26.89 2.83
C PRO A 18 10.20 28.29 3.25
N ASP A 19 9.32 29.29 3.15
CA ASP A 19 9.65 30.67 3.50
C ASP A 19 9.31 31.03 4.96
N GLY A 20 8.84 30.06 5.76
CA GLY A 20 8.38 30.29 7.13
C GLY A 20 7.09 31.12 7.24
N ASP A 21 6.46 31.51 6.13
CA ASP A 21 5.23 32.32 6.07
C ASP A 21 3.99 31.48 5.76
N ALA A 22 3.32 31.04 6.82
CA ALA A 22 2.08 30.28 6.72
C ALA A 22 0.96 31.06 6.00
N SER A 23 0.84 32.38 6.27
CA SER A 23 -0.22 33.21 5.70
C SER A 23 -0.07 33.35 4.20
N LEU A 24 1.16 33.56 3.72
CA LEU A 24 1.46 33.60 2.29
C LEU A 24 1.18 32.26 1.63
N PHE A 25 1.65 31.18 2.24
CA PHE A 25 1.43 29.82 1.71
C PHE A 25 -0.07 29.53 1.50
N TRP A 26 -0.88 29.66 2.55
CA TRP A 26 -2.33 29.35 2.47
C TRP A 26 -3.08 30.32 1.54
N ARG A 27 -2.63 31.57 1.38
CA ARG A 27 -3.16 32.48 0.38
C ARG A 27 -2.90 31.96 -1.03
N ASN A 28 -1.69 31.50 -1.31
CA ASN A 28 -1.32 30.92 -2.60
C ASN A 28 -2.15 29.67 -2.90
N VAL A 29 -2.29 28.76 -1.95
CA VAL A 29 -3.15 27.56 -2.08
C VAL A 29 -4.58 27.97 -2.49
N ARG A 30 -5.16 28.98 -1.84
CA ARG A 30 -6.52 29.46 -2.16
C ARG A 30 -6.67 30.06 -3.55
N SER A 31 -5.63 30.68 -4.08
CA SER A 31 -5.68 31.42 -5.34
C SER A 31 -5.17 30.64 -6.55
N SER A 32 -4.42 29.56 -6.35
CA SER A 32 -3.86 28.76 -7.43
C SER A 32 -4.85 27.70 -7.94
N GLY A 33 -5.01 27.65 -9.26
CA GLY A 33 -5.82 26.64 -9.92
C GLY A 33 -5.33 25.18 -9.73
N GLU A 34 -4.05 25.01 -9.36
CA GLU A 34 -3.44 23.70 -9.11
C GLU A 34 -4.11 22.96 -7.94
N TYR A 35 -4.67 23.71 -6.98
CA TYR A 35 -5.35 23.14 -5.79
C TYR A 35 -6.87 23.10 -5.93
N ALA A 36 -7.46 23.56 -7.05
CA ALA A 36 -8.89 23.78 -7.17
C ALA A 36 -9.73 22.52 -6.87
N ALA A 37 -9.27 21.35 -7.33
CA ALA A 37 -9.95 20.08 -7.07
C ALA A 37 -9.91 19.71 -5.58
N ASP A 38 -8.72 19.76 -4.96
CA ASP A 38 -8.54 19.45 -3.53
C ASP A 38 -9.42 20.37 -2.66
N LEU A 39 -9.43 21.67 -2.97
CA LEU A 39 -10.26 22.65 -2.25
C LEU A 39 -11.76 22.37 -2.37
N ALA A 40 -12.22 22.00 -3.57
CA ALA A 40 -13.62 21.63 -3.80
C ALA A 40 -14.02 20.39 -3.02
N GLU A 41 -13.16 19.34 -3.02
CA GLU A 41 -13.39 18.10 -2.30
C GLU A 41 -13.40 18.29 -0.78
N ILE A 42 -12.44 19.06 -0.23
CA ILE A 42 -12.38 19.39 1.20
C ILE A 42 -13.62 20.18 1.64
N LYS A 43 -14.04 21.18 0.84
CA LYS A 43 -15.26 21.96 1.12
C LYS A 43 -16.52 21.12 1.07
N ALA A 44 -16.66 20.28 0.06
CA ALA A 44 -17.79 19.36 -0.06
C ALA A 44 -17.88 18.40 1.14
N GLU A 45 -16.73 17.93 1.64
CA GLU A 45 -16.67 17.09 2.82
C GLU A 45 -17.04 17.88 4.11
N GLY A 46 -16.59 19.12 4.22
CA GLY A 46 -17.01 20.02 5.31
C GLY A 46 -18.52 20.25 5.34
N GLU A 47 -19.13 20.50 4.18
CA GLU A 47 -20.59 20.62 4.07
C GLU A 47 -21.32 19.33 4.47
N ARG A 48 -20.80 18.16 4.05
CA ARG A 48 -21.36 16.86 4.45
C ARG A 48 -21.33 16.65 5.96
N LEU A 49 -20.24 17.04 6.62
CA LEU A 49 -20.03 16.81 8.06
C LEU A 49 -20.69 17.87 8.95
N ARG A 50 -21.00 19.04 8.38
CA ARG A 50 -21.56 20.17 9.13
C ARG A 50 -22.90 19.80 9.79
N GLY A 51 -23.05 20.17 11.05
CA GLY A 51 -24.27 19.93 11.84
C GLY A 51 -24.55 18.46 12.18
N GLN A 52 -23.67 17.54 11.81
CA GLN A 52 -23.80 16.16 12.23
C GLN A 52 -23.12 15.98 13.60
N ALA A 53 -23.75 15.25 14.50
CA ALA A 53 -23.12 14.88 15.75
C ALA A 53 -21.93 13.93 15.50
N PRO A 54 -20.80 14.09 16.19
CA PRO A 54 -19.69 13.14 16.10
C PRO A 54 -20.15 11.72 16.44
N THR A 55 -19.76 10.75 15.61
CA THR A 55 -20.07 9.34 15.86
C THR A 55 -19.47 8.90 17.20
N GLY A 56 -20.28 8.28 18.05
CA GLY A 56 -19.85 7.77 19.35
C GLY A 56 -19.02 6.48 19.21
N LEU A 57 -17.89 6.38 19.91
CA LEU A 57 -17.15 5.13 20.08
C LEU A 57 -17.62 4.48 21.39
N THR A 58 -18.61 3.60 21.28
CA THR A 58 -19.22 2.93 22.44
C THR A 58 -18.46 1.67 22.82
N PHE A 59 -18.60 1.19 24.06
CA PHE A 59 -18.04 -0.09 24.48
C PHE A 59 -18.54 -1.26 23.64
N SER A 60 -19.81 -1.26 23.27
CA SER A 60 -20.40 -2.31 22.40
C SER A 60 -19.74 -2.37 21.02
N LEU A 61 -19.38 -1.22 20.42
CA LEU A 61 -18.60 -1.21 19.19
C LEU A 61 -17.15 -1.68 19.42
N PHE A 62 -16.56 -1.27 20.52
CA PHE A 62 -15.18 -1.65 20.86
C PHE A 62 -15.04 -3.15 21.09
N SER A 63 -16.02 -3.78 21.80
CA SER A 63 -15.99 -5.22 22.09
C SER A 63 -16.31 -6.11 20.90
N GLN A 64 -16.89 -5.56 19.82
CA GLN A 64 -17.36 -6.32 18.67
C GLN A 64 -16.27 -7.16 18.00
N PHE A 65 -15.05 -6.64 17.90
CA PHE A 65 -13.94 -7.42 17.34
C PHE A 65 -13.62 -8.67 18.18
N ALA A 66 -13.61 -8.54 19.49
CA ALA A 66 -13.36 -9.69 20.38
C ALA A 66 -14.50 -10.72 20.31
N GLU A 67 -15.74 -10.29 20.11
CA GLU A 67 -16.94 -11.13 20.09
C GLU A 67 -17.18 -11.81 18.73
N THR A 68 -16.95 -11.08 17.63
CA THR A 68 -17.35 -11.51 16.27
C THR A 68 -16.19 -11.61 15.28
N GLY A 69 -15.04 -11.01 15.59
CA GLY A 69 -13.92 -10.87 14.65
C GLY A 69 -14.10 -9.76 13.61
N SER A 70 -15.24 -9.04 13.59
CA SER A 70 -15.49 -7.94 12.65
C SER A 70 -14.75 -6.67 13.08
N ARG A 71 -14.19 -5.96 12.10
CA ARG A 71 -13.51 -4.67 12.28
C ARG A 71 -14.33 -3.50 11.74
N LEU A 72 -15.13 -3.73 10.69
CA LEU A 72 -15.71 -2.70 9.82
C LEU A 72 -16.55 -1.66 10.56
N GLU A 73 -17.36 -2.08 11.52
CA GLU A 73 -18.29 -1.17 12.19
C GLU A 73 -17.58 -0.18 13.10
N TYR A 74 -16.60 -0.70 13.90
CA TYR A 74 -15.81 0.17 14.75
C TYR A 74 -14.91 1.09 13.93
N GLU A 75 -14.23 0.55 12.93
CA GLU A 75 -13.31 1.30 12.06
C GLU A 75 -14.04 2.40 11.30
N ARG A 76 -15.24 2.14 10.78
CA ARG A 76 -16.07 3.16 10.14
C ARG A 76 -16.37 4.34 11.08
N ALA A 77 -16.77 4.07 12.33
CA ALA A 77 -17.02 5.09 13.32
C ALA A 77 -15.75 5.84 13.73
N TYR A 78 -14.65 5.12 13.89
CA TYR A 78 -13.35 5.66 14.26
C TYR A 78 -12.78 6.58 13.17
N PHE A 79 -12.78 6.13 11.93
CA PHE A 79 -12.24 6.90 10.80
C PHE A 79 -13.10 8.10 10.43
N GLU A 80 -14.42 8.04 10.63
CA GLU A 80 -15.29 9.20 10.45
C GLU A 80 -14.94 10.33 11.44
N ARG A 81 -14.52 10.03 12.65
CA ARG A 81 -14.03 11.03 13.61
C ARG A 81 -12.71 11.65 13.15
N ARG A 82 -11.78 10.85 12.59
CA ARG A 82 -10.53 11.36 11.98
C ARG A 82 -10.82 12.20 10.75
N ARG A 83 -11.79 11.78 9.93
CA ARG A 83 -12.28 12.55 8.78
C ARG A 83 -12.76 13.93 9.21
N ARG A 84 -13.55 14.00 10.26
CA ARG A 84 -14.04 15.27 10.80
C ARG A 84 -12.89 16.16 11.28
N LEU A 85 -11.96 15.63 12.07
CA LEU A 85 -10.80 16.37 12.53
C LEU A 85 -10.02 16.96 11.35
N ASN A 86 -9.66 16.14 10.39
CA ASN A 86 -8.82 16.53 9.26
C ASN A 86 -9.51 17.56 8.37
N THR A 87 -10.79 17.36 8.09
CA THR A 87 -11.57 18.28 7.25
C THR A 87 -11.64 19.67 7.87
N PHE A 88 -12.03 19.76 9.13
CA PHE A 88 -12.17 21.08 9.78
C PHE A 88 -10.81 21.70 10.14
N ALA A 89 -9.77 20.90 10.31
CA ALA A 89 -8.40 21.41 10.42
C ALA A 89 -7.95 22.07 9.11
N LEU A 90 -8.10 21.40 7.97
CA LEU A 90 -7.77 21.97 6.66
C LEU A 90 -8.63 23.20 6.35
N LEU A 91 -9.94 23.15 6.61
CA LEU A 91 -10.82 24.28 6.41
C LEU A 91 -10.44 25.48 7.30
N SER A 92 -10.02 25.26 8.55
CA SER A 92 -9.55 26.32 9.44
C SER A 92 -8.24 26.97 8.98
N LEU A 93 -7.40 26.24 8.24
CA LEU A 93 -6.19 26.78 7.61
C LEU A 93 -6.53 27.49 6.29
N LEU A 94 -7.46 26.94 5.51
CA LEU A 94 -7.89 27.48 4.23
C LEU A 94 -8.78 28.70 4.36
N GLU A 95 -9.67 28.74 5.35
CA GLU A 95 -10.66 29.78 5.58
C GLU A 95 -10.58 30.29 7.03
N PRO A 96 -9.46 30.96 7.41
CA PRO A 96 -9.18 31.32 8.80
C PRO A 96 -10.21 32.24 9.44
N GLU A 97 -11.01 32.97 8.63
CA GLU A 97 -12.06 33.88 9.10
C GLU A 97 -13.40 33.16 9.38
N CYS A 98 -13.51 31.86 9.05
CA CYS A 98 -14.72 31.08 9.28
C CYS A 98 -14.74 30.49 10.68
N GLU A 99 -15.40 31.14 11.62
CA GLU A 99 -15.53 30.71 13.02
C GLU A 99 -16.24 29.37 13.17
N GLU A 100 -17.14 29.02 12.25
CA GLU A 100 -17.84 27.75 12.27
C GLU A 100 -16.89 26.56 12.06
N HIS A 101 -16.00 26.65 11.06
CA HIS A 101 -14.98 25.63 10.81
C HIS A 101 -14.03 25.45 12.00
N TYR A 102 -13.68 26.57 12.60
CA TYR A 102 -12.80 26.57 13.77
C TYR A 102 -13.49 25.97 15.00
N THR A 103 -14.76 26.27 15.24
CA THR A 103 -15.56 25.66 16.32
C THR A 103 -15.64 24.13 16.15
N GLU A 104 -15.97 23.66 14.95
CA GLU A 104 -16.02 22.23 14.64
C GLU A 104 -14.66 21.52 14.83
N LEU A 105 -13.56 22.20 14.52
CA LEU A 105 -12.22 21.71 14.79
C LEU A 105 -11.94 21.56 16.28
N LEU A 106 -12.27 22.56 17.10
CA LEU A 106 -12.08 22.51 18.55
C LEU A 106 -12.86 21.35 19.19
N GLU A 107 -14.11 21.16 18.77
CA GLU A 107 -14.94 20.03 19.21
C GLU A 107 -14.36 18.68 18.80
N ALA A 108 -13.82 18.57 17.57
CA ALA A 108 -13.19 17.35 17.09
C ALA A 108 -11.90 17.01 17.88
N ILE A 109 -11.03 18.00 18.14
CA ILE A 109 -9.83 17.83 18.97
C ILE A 109 -10.22 17.38 20.37
N TRP A 110 -11.19 18.07 20.99
CA TRP A 110 -11.66 17.75 22.34
C TRP A 110 -12.19 16.33 22.43
N ALA A 111 -13.03 15.95 21.45
CA ALA A 111 -13.60 14.61 21.39
C ALA A 111 -12.54 13.51 21.24
N ILE A 112 -11.49 13.72 20.40
CA ILE A 112 -10.41 12.76 20.18
C ILE A 112 -9.49 12.67 21.41
N CYS A 113 -9.17 13.79 22.05
CA CYS A 113 -8.42 13.77 23.31
C CYS A 113 -9.19 13.02 24.41
N GLY A 114 -10.52 13.07 24.40
CA GLY A 114 -11.38 12.35 25.34
C GLY A 114 -11.63 10.88 25.04
N GLU A 115 -11.11 10.32 23.95
CA GLU A 115 -11.27 8.88 23.63
C GLU A 115 -10.56 8.01 24.68
N VAL A 116 -11.20 6.90 25.04
CA VAL A 116 -10.65 5.92 26.00
C VAL A 116 -9.34 5.32 25.46
N ALA A 117 -9.30 5.00 24.17
CA ALA A 117 -8.13 4.48 23.47
C ALA A 117 -7.99 5.17 22.11
N TRP A 118 -6.74 5.37 21.65
CA TRP A 118 -6.46 5.80 20.28
C TRP A 118 -6.16 4.61 19.36
N CYS A 119 -5.87 3.42 19.93
CA CYS A 119 -5.68 2.20 19.16
C CYS A 119 -7.00 1.57 18.73
N LEU A 120 -6.93 0.74 17.68
CA LEU A 120 -8.07 -0.07 17.23
C LEU A 120 -8.26 -1.30 18.13
N PRO A 121 -9.51 -1.79 18.30
CA PRO A 121 -9.79 -3.01 19.06
C PRO A 121 -9.04 -4.24 18.57
N ALA A 122 -8.81 -4.33 17.25
CA ALA A 122 -8.08 -5.44 16.62
C ALA A 122 -6.59 -5.51 17.01
N HIS A 123 -6.03 -4.42 17.56
CA HIS A 123 -4.62 -4.32 17.92
C HIS A 123 -4.39 -4.31 19.42
N VAL A 124 -5.44 -4.54 20.23
CA VAL A 124 -5.35 -4.57 21.68
C VAL A 124 -4.86 -5.93 22.16
N SER A 125 -3.82 -5.91 23.00
CA SER A 125 -3.41 -7.09 23.77
C SER A 125 -4.05 -7.04 25.17
N PRO A 126 -4.63 -8.15 25.67
CA PRO A 126 -5.16 -8.23 27.04
C PRO A 126 -4.11 -7.97 28.13
N GLU A 127 -2.84 -8.13 27.80
CA GLU A 127 -1.72 -7.97 28.72
C GLU A 127 -1.29 -6.51 28.91
N ARG A 128 -1.80 -5.59 28.05
CA ARG A 128 -1.40 -4.18 28.04
C ARG A 128 -2.60 -3.26 28.27
N PRO A 129 -2.49 -2.27 29.21
CA PRO A 129 -3.54 -1.27 29.38
C PRO A 129 -3.82 -0.50 28.08
N LEU A 130 -5.08 -0.16 27.82
CA LEU A 130 -5.49 0.55 26.60
C LEU A 130 -4.74 1.88 26.39
N GLY A 131 -4.48 2.63 27.47
CA GLY A 131 -3.73 3.89 27.41
C GLY A 131 -2.23 3.73 27.15
N GLU A 132 -1.69 2.51 27.23
CA GLU A 132 -0.29 2.17 26.95
C GLU A 132 -0.12 1.37 25.65
N THR A 133 -1.22 1.09 24.93
CA THR A 133 -1.19 0.39 23.65
C THR A 133 -0.89 1.39 22.54
N ILE A 134 0.27 1.22 21.90
CA ILE A 134 0.69 2.01 20.75
C ILE A 134 0.62 1.13 19.50
N ASP A 135 -0.42 1.34 18.71
CA ASP A 135 -0.56 0.82 17.37
C ASP A 135 -0.36 1.93 16.33
N LEU A 136 -0.52 1.61 15.06
CA LEU A 136 -0.45 2.56 13.94
C LEU A 136 -1.29 3.81 14.21
N PHE A 137 -2.56 3.63 14.57
CA PHE A 137 -3.54 4.71 14.71
C PHE A 137 -3.37 5.53 15.98
N ALA A 138 -2.88 4.94 17.05
CA ALA A 138 -2.52 5.68 18.25
C ALA A 138 -1.32 6.61 17.96
N ALA A 139 -0.30 6.09 17.29
CA ALA A 139 0.87 6.86 16.89
C ALA A 139 0.50 8.00 15.93
N GLU A 140 -0.28 7.70 14.88
CA GLU A 140 -0.79 8.69 13.91
C GLU A 140 -1.65 9.78 14.58
N THR A 141 -2.50 9.41 15.53
CA THR A 141 -3.35 10.37 16.28
C THR A 141 -2.49 11.37 17.06
N GLY A 142 -1.44 10.90 17.73
CA GLY A 142 -0.53 11.79 18.45
C GLY A 142 0.28 12.70 17.54
N PHE A 143 0.76 12.20 16.41
CA PHE A 143 1.41 13.02 15.38
C PHE A 143 0.47 14.09 14.84
N THR A 144 -0.76 13.70 14.46
CA THR A 144 -1.79 14.62 13.97
C THR A 144 -2.07 15.76 14.95
N LEU A 145 -2.36 15.42 16.20
CA LEU A 145 -2.67 16.42 17.24
C LEU A 145 -1.48 17.37 17.49
N THR A 146 -0.26 16.85 17.47
CA THR A 146 0.95 17.65 17.65
C THR A 146 1.18 18.59 16.48
N GLU A 147 0.96 18.12 15.25
CA GLU A 147 1.12 18.93 14.05
C GLU A 147 0.06 20.03 13.99
N LEU A 148 -1.19 19.73 14.32
CA LEU A 148 -2.27 20.72 14.44
C LEU A 148 -1.96 21.78 15.51
N ARG A 149 -1.40 21.37 16.65
CA ARG A 149 -0.96 22.30 17.70
C ARG A 149 0.06 23.31 17.18
N LEU A 150 1.00 22.89 16.33
CA LEU A 150 1.99 23.78 15.72
C LEU A 150 1.38 24.66 14.63
N LEU A 151 0.60 24.08 13.71
CA LEU A 151 0.03 24.80 12.56
C LEU A 151 -0.99 25.87 12.97
N LEU A 152 -1.61 25.73 14.12
CA LEU A 152 -2.66 26.63 14.66
C LEU A 152 -2.25 27.24 16.01
N ASP A 153 -0.96 27.34 16.31
CA ASP A 153 -0.45 27.76 17.63
C ASP A 153 -1.02 29.13 18.07
N ASP A 154 -1.12 30.09 17.17
CA ASP A 154 -1.66 31.43 17.46
C ASP A 154 -3.17 31.43 17.72
N ARG A 155 -3.89 30.37 17.36
CA ARG A 155 -5.34 30.31 17.40
C ARG A 155 -5.87 29.34 18.46
N LEU A 156 -5.16 28.22 18.72
CA LEU A 156 -5.64 27.23 19.69
C LEU A 156 -5.62 27.79 21.12
N PRO A 157 -6.71 27.58 21.90
CA PRO A 157 -6.72 27.93 23.32
C PRO A 157 -5.59 27.25 24.09
N GLU A 158 -4.94 27.99 25.00
CA GLU A 158 -3.81 27.46 25.78
C GLU A 158 -4.15 26.19 26.58
N LEU A 159 -5.39 26.13 27.09
CA LEU A 159 -5.93 24.92 27.74
C LEU A 159 -5.83 23.70 26.81
N LEU A 160 -6.21 23.86 25.55
CA LEU A 160 -6.23 22.75 24.59
C LEU A 160 -4.82 22.38 24.15
N LYS A 161 -3.93 23.36 23.94
CA LYS A 161 -2.51 23.12 23.64
C LYS A 161 -1.82 22.31 24.73
N THR A 162 -2.05 22.67 25.99
CA THR A 162 -1.53 21.95 27.15
C THR A 162 -2.11 20.56 27.27
N HIS A 163 -3.42 20.40 27.00
CA HIS A 163 -4.09 19.11 27.05
C HIS A 163 -3.57 18.17 25.97
N ILE A 164 -3.42 18.63 24.71
CA ILE A 164 -2.80 17.86 23.60
C ILE A 164 -1.41 17.36 24.03
N ALA A 165 -0.54 18.27 24.50
CA ALA A 165 0.81 17.90 24.93
C ALA A 165 0.80 16.83 26.02
N GLY A 166 -0.05 16.98 27.04
CA GLY A 166 -0.21 16.00 28.11
C GLY A 166 -0.68 14.63 27.61
N MET A 167 -1.63 14.59 26.67
CA MET A 167 -2.12 13.35 26.08
C MET A 167 -1.06 12.64 25.23
N VAL A 168 -0.30 13.39 24.43
CA VAL A 168 0.80 12.82 23.61
C VAL A 168 1.89 12.24 24.51
N HIS A 169 2.28 12.95 25.58
CA HIS A 169 3.22 12.43 26.58
C HIS A 169 2.73 11.13 27.22
N ALA A 170 1.49 11.12 27.71
CA ALA A 170 0.94 10.00 28.45
C ALA A 170 0.67 8.76 27.60
N ARG A 171 0.30 8.95 26.33
CA ARG A 171 -0.11 7.85 25.44
C ARG A 171 0.97 7.38 24.46
N LEU A 172 1.98 8.22 24.18
CA LEU A 172 3.06 7.86 23.25
C LEU A 172 4.42 7.89 23.91
N PHE A 173 4.91 9.04 24.39
CA PHE A 173 6.31 9.17 24.81
C PHE A 173 6.63 8.33 26.05
N GLU A 174 5.79 8.39 27.06
CA GLU A 174 6.02 7.63 28.29
C GLU A 174 5.90 6.11 28.07
N PRO A 175 4.85 5.57 27.44
CA PRO A 175 4.76 4.14 27.14
C PRO A 175 5.89 3.67 26.23
N PHE A 176 6.23 4.40 25.18
CA PHE A 176 7.31 4.05 24.24
C PHE A 176 8.66 3.89 24.93
N LEU A 177 8.97 4.77 25.90
CA LEU A 177 10.23 4.73 26.62
C LEU A 177 10.27 3.78 27.81
N LYS A 178 9.11 3.49 28.46
CA LYS A 178 9.06 2.74 29.73
C LYS A 178 8.42 1.36 29.62
N LYS A 179 7.59 1.11 28.58
CA LYS A 179 6.77 -0.10 28.43
C LYS A 179 7.15 -0.95 27.23
N GLY A 180 8.06 -0.46 26.40
CA GLY A 180 8.64 -1.22 25.29
C GLY A 180 9.63 -2.31 25.73
N PRO A 181 10.22 -3.08 24.78
CA PRO A 181 9.97 -2.92 23.37
C PRO A 181 8.56 -3.36 22.97
N TYR A 182 7.98 -2.64 22.01
CA TYR A 182 6.79 -3.09 21.29
C TYR A 182 7.24 -3.99 20.15
N GLU A 183 6.43 -4.96 19.75
CA GLU A 183 6.75 -5.89 18.68
C GLU A 183 7.12 -5.17 17.35
N TRP A 184 6.46 -4.06 17.07
CA TRP A 184 6.71 -3.26 15.88
C TRP A 184 8.04 -2.49 15.91
N GLU A 185 8.70 -2.30 17.06
CA GLU A 185 9.95 -1.54 17.13
C GLU A 185 11.08 -2.17 16.29
N GLU A 186 11.07 -3.48 16.13
CA GLU A 186 12.06 -4.24 15.37
C GLU A 186 11.47 -4.92 14.12
N ALA A 187 10.20 -4.62 13.79
CA ALA A 187 9.57 -5.19 12.62
C ALA A 187 10.15 -4.65 11.31
N GLU A 188 10.27 -5.53 10.32
CA GLU A 188 10.80 -5.23 8.99
C GLU A 188 9.67 -4.92 7.98
N HIS A 189 8.58 -4.31 8.45
CA HIS A 189 7.40 -3.95 7.65
C HIS A 189 6.82 -2.59 8.09
N ASN A 190 5.73 -2.16 7.46
CA ASN A 190 5.15 -0.82 7.60
C ASN A 190 4.94 -0.34 9.06
N TRP A 191 4.65 -1.23 10.01
CA TRP A 191 4.39 -0.86 11.41
C TRP A 191 5.55 -0.08 12.04
N SER A 192 6.80 -0.50 11.80
CA SER A 192 7.97 0.21 12.33
C SER A 192 8.02 1.65 11.84
N ALA A 193 7.83 1.85 10.54
CA ALA A 193 7.89 3.20 9.96
C ALA A 193 6.73 4.08 10.42
N VAL A 194 5.51 3.54 10.45
CA VAL A 194 4.33 4.33 10.85
C VAL A 194 4.37 4.69 12.33
N CYS A 195 4.59 3.71 13.21
CA CYS A 195 4.61 3.97 14.64
C CYS A 195 5.81 4.84 15.05
N ALA A 196 7.03 4.43 14.71
CA ALA A 196 8.22 5.19 15.07
C ALA A 196 8.29 6.53 14.34
N GLY A 197 7.90 6.59 13.06
CA GLY A 197 7.84 7.84 12.30
C GLY A 197 6.87 8.84 12.89
N SER A 198 5.69 8.40 13.29
CA SER A 198 4.70 9.24 13.96
C SER A 198 5.17 9.74 15.34
N ILE A 199 5.73 8.84 16.15
CA ILE A 199 6.26 9.21 17.50
C ILE A 199 7.44 10.17 17.37
N GLY A 200 8.38 9.89 16.45
CA GLY A 200 9.53 10.76 16.18
C GLY A 200 9.12 12.12 15.65
N SER A 201 8.16 12.16 14.72
CA SER A 201 7.59 13.41 14.21
C SER A 201 6.91 14.22 15.30
N ALA A 202 6.09 13.58 16.13
CA ALA A 202 5.47 14.24 17.27
C ALA A 202 6.52 14.80 18.25
N ALA A 203 7.59 14.07 18.53
CA ALA A 203 8.68 14.53 19.40
C ALA A 203 9.43 15.72 18.79
N LEU A 204 9.73 15.69 17.48
CA LEU A 204 10.38 16.80 16.77
C LEU A 204 9.52 18.08 16.74
N LEU A 205 8.21 17.98 16.80
CA LEU A 205 7.26 19.10 16.75
C LEU A 205 6.81 19.60 18.14
N LEU A 206 7.02 18.82 19.20
CA LEU A 206 6.52 19.13 20.53
C LEU A 206 7.63 19.42 21.54
N LEU A 207 8.76 18.71 21.46
CA LEU A 207 9.79 18.78 22.50
C LEU A 207 10.84 19.85 22.19
N ASP A 208 11.06 20.72 23.18
CA ASP A 208 12.07 21.77 23.07
C ASP A 208 13.48 21.18 23.24
N LYS A 209 14.40 21.62 22.38
CA LYS A 209 15.79 21.12 22.34
C LYS A 209 16.59 21.42 23.61
N ASP A 210 16.22 22.46 24.35
CA ASP A 210 16.95 22.90 25.54
C ASP A 210 16.30 22.38 26.82
N GLN A 211 14.96 22.41 26.90
CA GLN A 211 14.21 21.94 28.08
C GLN A 211 14.05 20.40 28.08
N ASP A 212 13.77 19.79 26.92
CA ASP A 212 13.43 18.38 26.78
C ASP A 212 14.56 17.56 26.13
N ARG A 213 15.79 18.06 26.10
CA ARG A 213 16.94 17.50 25.37
C ARG A 213 17.14 16.01 25.55
N GLU A 214 17.11 15.56 26.79
CA GLU A 214 17.33 14.15 27.12
C GLU A 214 16.17 13.28 26.61
N LEU A 215 14.94 13.74 26.84
CA LEU A 215 13.73 13.05 26.40
C LEU A 215 13.70 12.93 24.87
N LEU A 216 13.90 14.04 24.15
CA LEU A 216 13.95 14.07 22.71
C LEU A 216 15.07 13.16 22.17
N GLY A 217 16.26 13.23 22.77
CA GLY A 217 17.40 12.39 22.36
C GLY A 217 17.10 10.90 22.47
N ARG A 218 16.47 10.46 23.57
CA ARG A 218 16.10 9.05 23.78
C ARG A 218 15.01 8.58 22.79
N ILE A 219 14.01 9.43 22.53
CA ILE A 219 12.96 9.09 21.55
C ILE A 219 13.58 8.95 20.16
N LEU A 220 14.41 9.90 19.72
CA LEU A 220 15.04 9.86 18.40
C LEU A 220 15.98 8.67 18.24
N GLU A 221 16.70 8.28 19.26
CA GLU A 221 17.57 7.09 19.23
C GLU A 221 16.75 5.83 18.96
N LYS A 222 15.63 5.63 19.67
CA LYS A 222 14.73 4.49 19.46
C LYS A 222 14.05 4.53 18.10
N THR A 223 13.52 5.68 17.69
CA THR A 223 12.81 5.79 16.39
C THR A 223 13.74 5.57 15.21
N GLN A 224 15.00 6.05 15.27
CA GLN A 224 15.98 5.75 14.23
C GLN A 224 16.35 4.26 14.15
N HIS A 225 16.38 3.56 15.31
CA HIS A 225 16.56 2.11 15.33
C HIS A 225 15.42 1.42 14.57
N SER A 226 14.16 1.76 14.87
CA SER A 226 13.00 1.20 14.17
C SER A 226 13.00 1.52 12.67
N MET A 227 13.43 2.74 12.26
CA MET A 227 13.58 3.07 10.84
C MET A 227 14.64 2.21 10.15
N THR A 228 15.73 1.89 10.86
CA THR A 228 16.74 0.96 10.34
C THR A 228 16.16 -0.46 10.15
N CYS A 229 15.31 -0.92 11.08
CA CYS A 229 14.62 -2.20 10.96
C CYS A 229 13.64 -2.19 9.77
N TYR A 230 12.84 -1.14 9.62
CA TYR A 230 11.94 -0.98 8.48
C TYR A 230 12.68 -1.09 7.13
N LEU A 231 13.82 -0.41 6.98
CA LEU A 231 14.59 -0.46 5.73
C LEU A 231 15.21 -1.85 5.45
N LYS A 232 15.39 -2.71 6.45
CA LYS A 232 15.85 -4.09 6.23
C LYS A 232 14.80 -4.95 5.53
N GLY A 233 13.50 -4.61 5.68
CA GLY A 233 12.42 -5.32 5.00
C GLY A 233 12.36 -5.10 3.47
N PHE A 234 13.22 -4.25 2.93
CA PHE A 234 13.37 -4.03 1.48
C PHE A 234 14.64 -4.68 0.96
N GLY A 235 14.58 -5.25 -0.23
CA GLY A 235 15.75 -5.59 -1.02
C GLY A 235 16.49 -4.35 -1.53
N GLU A 236 17.63 -4.55 -2.19
CA GLU A 236 18.37 -3.46 -2.82
C GLU A 236 17.66 -2.91 -4.07
N ASP A 237 16.70 -3.66 -4.63
CA ASP A 237 15.82 -3.25 -5.73
C ASP A 237 14.73 -2.26 -5.31
N GLY A 238 14.51 -2.10 -4.00
CA GLY A 238 13.56 -1.19 -3.38
C GLY A 238 12.09 -1.63 -3.47
N ALA A 239 11.81 -2.89 -3.84
CA ALA A 239 10.46 -3.42 -3.89
C ALA A 239 9.81 -3.48 -2.50
N CYS A 240 8.56 -3.04 -2.40
CA CYS A 240 7.73 -3.25 -1.21
C CYS A 240 6.97 -4.56 -1.35
N LEU A 241 7.38 -5.60 -0.62
CA LEU A 241 6.76 -6.93 -0.68
C LEU A 241 5.32 -6.94 -0.15
N GLU A 242 4.97 -6.00 0.74
CA GLU A 242 3.60 -5.79 1.20
C GLU A 242 2.68 -5.21 0.10
N GLY A 243 3.27 -4.69 -1.00
CA GLY A 243 2.59 -4.07 -2.13
C GLY A 243 2.52 -2.54 -2.08
N LEU A 244 1.98 -1.94 -3.17
CA LEU A 244 1.97 -0.49 -3.39
C LEU A 244 1.16 0.27 -2.33
N GLY A 245 0.07 -0.31 -1.82
CA GLY A 245 -0.73 0.30 -0.76
C GLY A 245 0.09 0.55 0.50
N TYR A 246 0.86 -0.44 0.91
CA TYR A 246 1.73 -0.35 2.08
C TYR A 246 3.00 0.47 1.83
N TRP A 247 3.50 0.54 0.59
CA TRP A 247 4.53 1.51 0.22
C TRP A 247 4.03 2.94 0.48
N ASN A 248 2.84 3.29 0.00
CA ASN A 248 2.25 4.62 0.26
C ASN A 248 2.13 4.89 1.76
N TYR A 249 1.79 3.87 2.55
CA TYR A 249 1.60 3.98 3.99
C TYR A 249 2.94 4.02 4.73
N GLY A 250 3.70 2.92 4.73
CA GLY A 250 4.94 2.80 5.50
C GLY A 250 6.01 3.79 5.04
N PHE A 251 6.31 3.82 3.73
CA PHE A 251 7.32 4.72 3.19
C PHE A 251 6.87 6.19 3.25
N GLY A 252 5.58 6.47 3.15
CA GLY A 252 5.05 7.82 3.38
C GLY A 252 5.41 8.33 4.78
N TYR A 253 5.13 7.56 5.83
CA TYR A 253 5.46 7.97 7.21
C TYR A 253 6.97 8.00 7.47
N PHE A 254 7.74 7.13 6.83
CA PHE A 254 9.21 7.25 6.82
C PHE A 254 9.65 8.60 6.25
N VAL A 255 9.13 9.00 5.09
CA VAL A 255 9.47 10.28 4.44
C VAL A 255 9.03 11.48 5.26
N TYR A 256 7.84 11.47 5.87
CA TYR A 256 7.36 12.57 6.71
C TYR A 256 8.27 12.79 7.92
N TYR A 257 8.69 11.70 8.56
CA TYR A 257 9.64 11.74 9.67
C TYR A 257 11.03 12.19 9.21
N ALA A 258 11.55 11.63 8.12
CA ALA A 258 12.87 11.95 7.58
C ALA A 258 12.99 13.44 7.18
N ASP A 259 11.92 14.03 6.60
CA ASP A 259 11.87 15.47 6.27
C ASP A 259 11.97 16.34 7.53
N LEU A 260 11.16 16.05 8.55
CA LEU A 260 11.19 16.80 9.81
C LEU A 260 12.54 16.66 10.53
N LEU A 261 13.10 15.45 10.54
CA LEU A 261 14.39 15.19 11.14
C LEU A 261 15.53 15.92 10.42
N TYR A 262 15.53 15.88 9.08
CA TYR A 262 16.46 16.62 8.25
C TYR A 262 16.42 18.13 8.55
N LYS A 263 15.23 18.72 8.52
CA LYS A 263 15.02 20.17 8.79
C LYS A 263 15.42 20.55 10.22
N ARG A 264 15.00 19.77 11.21
CA ARG A 264 15.32 20.03 12.62
C ARG A 264 16.82 19.89 12.91
N SER A 265 17.49 18.94 12.28
CA SER A 265 18.93 18.73 12.46
C SER A 265 19.81 19.63 11.59
N GLY A 266 19.22 20.49 10.75
CA GLY A 266 19.98 21.31 9.80
C GLY A 266 20.72 20.49 8.76
N GLY A 267 20.18 19.31 8.40
CA GLY A 267 20.75 18.38 7.43
C GLY A 267 21.76 17.39 7.99
N GLU A 268 22.08 17.45 9.29
CA GLU A 268 23.04 16.53 9.92
C GLU A 268 22.54 15.07 9.93
N LEU A 269 21.23 14.86 10.10
CA LEU A 269 20.58 13.56 10.01
C LEU A 269 19.80 13.49 8.69
N ASN A 270 20.40 12.86 7.69
CA ASN A 270 19.87 12.79 6.34
C ASN A 270 19.66 11.35 5.89
N TRP A 271 18.44 10.83 6.02
CA TRP A 271 18.06 9.50 5.54
C TRP A 271 17.97 9.42 4.02
N PHE A 272 17.72 10.54 3.35
CA PHE A 272 17.58 10.59 1.88
C PHE A 272 18.90 10.40 1.13
N ALA A 273 20.05 10.45 1.81
CA ALA A 273 21.35 10.23 1.19
C ALA A 273 21.69 8.74 0.95
N GLN A 274 20.82 7.82 1.33
CA GLN A 274 21.02 6.38 1.17
C GLN A 274 20.50 5.90 -0.18
N GLU A 275 21.31 5.17 -0.95
CA GLU A 275 20.93 4.58 -2.24
C GLU A 275 19.71 3.67 -2.14
N LYS A 276 19.59 2.93 -1.04
CA LYS A 276 18.43 2.06 -0.77
C LYS A 276 17.13 2.87 -0.64
N VAL A 277 17.18 4.04 -0.01
CA VAL A 277 16.01 4.93 0.11
C VAL A 277 15.60 5.48 -1.24
N GLU A 278 16.56 5.80 -2.12
CA GLU A 278 16.30 6.18 -3.51
C GLU A 278 15.66 5.03 -4.31
N ALA A 279 16.16 3.80 -4.15
CA ALA A 279 15.58 2.61 -4.80
C ALA A 279 14.12 2.39 -4.37
N ILE A 280 13.81 2.50 -3.06
CA ILE A 280 12.45 2.41 -2.52
C ILE A 280 11.57 3.54 -3.06
N ALA A 281 12.09 4.76 -3.15
CA ALA A 281 11.39 5.91 -3.71
C ALA A 281 10.94 5.68 -5.16
N GLY A 282 11.74 4.96 -5.95
CA GLY A 282 11.45 4.60 -7.34
C GLY A 282 10.42 3.48 -7.52
N PHE A 283 9.95 2.81 -6.47
CA PHE A 283 9.06 1.66 -6.58
C PHE A 283 7.68 2.00 -7.14
N GLN A 284 7.07 3.10 -6.69
CA GLN A 284 5.69 3.46 -7.05
C GLN A 284 5.46 3.47 -8.56
N GLN A 285 6.28 4.19 -9.32
CA GLN A 285 6.09 4.33 -10.77
C GLN A 285 6.28 3.02 -11.54
N LYS A 286 7.03 2.07 -10.98
CA LYS A 286 7.24 0.74 -11.57
C LYS A 286 5.96 -0.11 -11.50
N CYS A 287 5.12 0.11 -10.48
CA CYS A 287 3.90 -0.68 -10.26
C CYS A 287 2.76 -0.36 -11.22
N PHE A 288 2.71 0.82 -11.85
CA PHE A 288 1.62 1.18 -12.75
C PHE A 288 1.75 0.47 -14.10
N LEU A 289 0.73 -0.32 -14.46
CA LEU A 289 0.68 -1.10 -15.70
C LEU A 289 0.04 -0.32 -16.86
N GLY A 290 -0.75 0.71 -16.55
CA GLY A 290 -1.46 1.57 -17.49
C GLY A 290 -2.67 2.20 -16.80
N GLY A 291 -3.03 3.45 -17.14
CA GLY A 291 -4.10 4.14 -16.43
C GLY A 291 -3.82 4.23 -14.93
N ASP A 292 -4.75 3.74 -14.13
CA ASP A 292 -4.69 3.57 -12.67
C ASP A 292 -4.52 2.10 -12.25
N ALA A 293 -4.43 1.16 -13.22
CA ALA A 293 -4.18 -0.25 -12.95
C ALA A 293 -2.73 -0.46 -12.45
N VAL A 294 -2.59 -1.16 -11.34
CA VAL A 294 -1.30 -1.40 -10.69
C VAL A 294 -1.04 -2.88 -10.44
N VAL A 295 0.23 -3.24 -10.33
CA VAL A 295 0.62 -4.56 -9.80
C VAL A 295 0.06 -4.69 -8.39
N ASN A 296 -0.87 -5.60 -8.20
CA ASN A 296 -1.57 -5.78 -6.94
C ASN A 296 -1.27 -7.12 -6.27
N PHE A 297 -0.01 -7.55 -6.34
CA PHE A 297 0.48 -8.66 -5.51
C PHE A 297 0.34 -8.31 -4.03
N SER A 298 0.19 -9.34 -3.19
CA SER A 298 -0.08 -9.20 -1.76
C SER A 298 -1.39 -8.44 -1.47
N ASP A 299 -1.56 -7.88 -0.27
CA ASP A 299 -2.79 -7.17 0.12
C ASP A 299 -2.91 -5.77 -0.54
N THR A 300 -2.79 -5.71 -1.89
CA THR A 300 -2.90 -4.46 -2.67
C THR A 300 -4.17 -4.44 -3.52
N LEU A 301 -4.82 -3.28 -3.59
CA LEU A 301 -5.97 -3.09 -4.48
C LEU A 301 -5.52 -3.01 -5.95
N PRO A 302 -6.35 -3.47 -6.91
CA PRO A 302 -5.97 -3.53 -8.33
C PRO A 302 -5.84 -2.17 -9.01
N TYR A 303 -6.46 -1.14 -8.44
CA TYR A 303 -6.39 0.23 -8.95
C TYR A 303 -5.91 1.15 -7.85
N ALA A 304 -5.05 2.09 -8.21
CA ALA A 304 -4.47 3.03 -7.26
C ALA A 304 -4.40 4.45 -7.82
N SER A 305 -4.58 5.39 -6.93
CA SER A 305 -4.25 6.78 -7.11
C SER A 305 -2.94 7.12 -6.38
N VAL A 306 -2.48 8.34 -6.53
CA VAL A 306 -1.21 8.83 -6.02
C VAL A 306 -1.44 9.90 -4.96
N HIS A 307 -0.83 9.74 -3.78
CA HIS A 307 -0.63 10.84 -2.84
C HIS A 307 0.35 11.84 -3.44
N ILE A 308 -0.19 12.77 -4.21
CA ILE A 308 0.58 13.63 -5.12
C ILE A 308 1.66 14.43 -4.39
N GLY A 309 1.41 14.86 -3.16
CA GLY A 309 2.37 15.59 -2.35
C GLY A 309 3.60 14.73 -2.01
N LEU A 310 3.40 13.52 -1.52
CA LEU A 310 4.49 12.58 -1.22
C LEU A 310 5.35 12.32 -2.47
N SER A 311 4.71 11.96 -3.57
CA SER A 311 5.43 11.57 -4.78
C SER A 311 6.19 12.75 -5.41
N ARG A 312 5.62 13.95 -5.44
CA ARG A 312 6.31 15.16 -5.92
C ARG A 312 7.47 15.58 -5.00
N TYR A 313 7.30 15.41 -3.69
CA TYR A 313 8.39 15.66 -2.75
C TYR A 313 9.57 14.72 -3.02
N ILE A 314 9.32 13.43 -3.18
CA ILE A 314 10.35 12.44 -3.50
C ILE A 314 11.04 12.76 -4.84
N SER A 315 10.25 13.10 -5.88
CA SER A 315 10.78 13.50 -7.19
C SER A 315 11.63 14.78 -7.14
N SER A 316 11.41 15.65 -6.15
CA SER A 316 12.26 16.83 -5.94
C SER A 316 13.60 16.52 -5.27
N ILE A 317 13.71 15.36 -4.65
CA ILE A 317 14.95 14.87 -4.00
C ILE A 317 15.79 14.04 -4.97
N TYR A 318 15.14 13.18 -5.76
CA TYR A 318 15.81 12.20 -6.63
C TYR A 318 15.47 12.44 -8.10
N ASP A 319 16.46 12.83 -8.89
CA ASP A 319 16.31 13.04 -10.34
C ASP A 319 15.92 11.73 -11.07
N SER A 320 16.24 10.57 -10.50
CA SER A 320 15.90 9.25 -11.01
C SER A 320 14.43 8.87 -10.82
N VAL A 321 13.70 9.58 -9.96
CA VAL A 321 12.30 9.30 -9.64
C VAL A 321 11.38 10.29 -10.36
N PRO A 322 10.66 9.86 -11.42
CA PRO A 322 9.83 10.75 -12.21
C PRO A 322 8.61 11.23 -11.40
N SER A 323 8.26 12.51 -11.58
CA SER A 323 7.05 13.09 -11.01
C SER A 323 5.79 12.39 -11.55
N PRO A 324 4.78 12.15 -10.72
CA PRO A 324 3.56 11.47 -11.15
C PRO A 324 2.68 12.37 -12.03
N PRO A 325 1.92 11.76 -12.97
CA PRO A 325 0.90 12.48 -13.71
C PRO A 325 -0.23 12.95 -12.79
N SER A 326 -0.62 14.22 -12.92
CA SER A 326 -1.65 14.81 -12.03
C SER A 326 -3.02 14.15 -12.12
N ARG A 327 -3.34 13.47 -13.23
CA ARG A 327 -4.59 12.72 -13.38
C ARG A 327 -4.73 11.55 -12.40
N LEU A 328 -3.60 11.06 -11.85
CA LEU A 328 -3.58 9.99 -10.84
C LEU A 328 -3.69 10.51 -9.42
N ARG A 329 -3.91 11.81 -9.22
CA ARG A 329 -4.08 12.40 -7.89
C ARG A 329 -5.22 11.71 -7.12
N ALA A 330 -4.93 11.27 -5.92
CA ALA A 330 -5.94 10.77 -4.99
C ALA A 330 -6.98 11.84 -4.66
N ASP A 331 -8.26 11.48 -4.68
CA ASP A 331 -9.36 12.30 -4.14
C ASP A 331 -9.18 12.44 -2.61
N TYR A 332 -9.58 13.57 -2.04
CA TYR A 332 -9.48 13.81 -0.60
C TYR A 332 -10.16 12.73 0.26
N ARG A 333 -11.21 12.10 -0.25
CA ARG A 333 -12.00 11.07 0.44
C ARG A 333 -11.50 9.64 0.20
N GLU A 334 -10.56 9.45 -0.70
CA GLU A 334 -10.13 8.13 -1.14
C GLU A 334 -9.48 7.32 -0.02
N ASP A 335 -8.64 7.94 0.82
CA ASP A 335 -8.15 7.28 2.03
C ASP A 335 -9.27 7.06 3.04
N HIS A 336 -9.80 5.85 3.09
CA HIS A 336 -10.90 5.49 4.00
C HIS A 336 -10.53 5.62 5.48
N CYS A 337 -9.23 5.49 5.82
CA CYS A 337 -8.71 5.70 7.18
C CYS A 337 -8.60 7.18 7.55
N SER A 338 -8.74 8.08 6.56
CA SER A 338 -8.68 9.52 6.77
C SER A 338 -7.41 9.98 7.51
N ARG A 339 -6.25 9.63 6.96
CA ARG A 339 -4.96 9.98 7.54
C ARG A 339 -4.61 11.44 7.31
N TRP A 340 -4.24 12.12 8.37
CA TRP A 340 -3.86 13.53 8.33
C TRP A 340 -2.58 13.81 7.55
N ALA A 341 -1.54 13.04 7.83
CA ALA A 341 -0.21 13.32 7.29
C ALA A 341 -0.16 13.37 5.75
N PRO A 342 -0.71 12.38 5.00
CA PRO A 342 -0.80 12.48 3.55
C PRO A 342 -1.74 13.60 3.07
N ALA A 343 -2.89 13.82 3.75
CA ALA A 343 -3.84 14.86 3.36
C ALA A 343 -3.21 16.26 3.44
N LEU A 344 -2.49 16.56 4.51
CA LEU A 344 -1.76 17.81 4.65
C LEU A 344 -0.64 17.95 3.60
N ARG A 345 0.17 16.91 3.39
CA ARG A 345 1.29 16.95 2.44
C ARG A 345 0.83 17.05 0.98
N ASN A 346 -0.34 16.55 0.65
CA ASN A 346 -0.94 16.79 -0.67
C ASN A 346 -1.14 18.28 -0.98
N LEU A 347 -1.20 19.14 0.04
CA LEU A 347 -1.23 20.59 -0.10
C LEU A 347 0.17 21.19 0.07
N LEU A 348 0.92 20.82 1.12
CA LEU A 348 2.23 21.41 1.43
C LEU A 348 3.28 21.14 0.35
N TRP A 349 3.24 19.96 -0.25
CA TRP A 349 4.28 19.48 -1.18
C TRP A 349 3.83 19.45 -2.64
N ARG A 350 2.65 20.02 -2.94
CA ARG A 350 2.09 20.04 -4.29
C ARG A 350 3.01 20.62 -5.35
N GLU A 351 3.69 21.71 -5.02
CA GLU A 351 4.52 22.47 -5.95
C GLU A 351 6.01 22.10 -5.90
N MET A 352 6.39 21.06 -5.14
CA MET A 352 7.80 20.64 -5.00
C MET A 352 8.38 20.10 -6.31
N ALA A 353 7.55 19.47 -7.16
CA ALA A 353 7.91 19.09 -8.53
C ALA A 353 6.77 19.45 -9.48
N GLY A 354 7.10 19.75 -10.75
CA GLY A 354 6.13 20.15 -11.76
C GLY A 354 5.17 19.01 -12.16
N ASN A 355 4.12 19.40 -12.89
CA ASN A 355 3.20 18.45 -13.51
C ASN A 355 3.94 17.65 -14.58
N ALA A 356 3.80 16.31 -14.57
CA ALA A 356 4.45 15.41 -15.52
C ALA A 356 3.43 14.77 -16.46
N PRO A 357 3.86 14.37 -17.67
CA PRO A 357 3.09 13.48 -18.54
C PRO A 357 2.91 12.11 -17.88
N ASP A 358 2.22 11.22 -18.56
CA ASP A 358 2.16 9.82 -18.12
C ASP A 358 3.57 9.22 -18.03
N TRP A 359 3.73 8.28 -17.13
CA TRP A 359 5.02 7.60 -16.97
C TRP A 359 5.38 6.85 -18.26
N GLU A 360 6.64 6.97 -18.64
CA GLU A 360 7.21 6.36 -19.83
C GLU A 360 7.09 4.83 -19.80
N PRO A 361 7.08 4.16 -20.99
CA PRO A 361 7.20 2.71 -21.06
C PRO A 361 8.48 2.25 -20.35
N GLY A 362 8.43 1.05 -19.76
CA GLY A 362 9.57 0.52 -19.05
C GLY A 362 9.40 -0.94 -18.68
N ASP A 363 10.54 -1.59 -18.49
CA ASP A 363 10.63 -2.94 -17.95
C ASP A 363 11.43 -2.89 -16.65
N PHE A 364 10.87 -3.44 -15.61
CA PHE A 364 11.46 -3.41 -14.29
C PHE A 364 11.67 -4.83 -13.80
N LEU A 365 12.94 -5.18 -13.60
CA LEU A 365 13.36 -6.39 -12.91
C LEU A 365 13.61 -6.01 -11.46
N LEU A 366 12.81 -6.54 -10.56
CA LEU A 366 12.99 -6.42 -9.13
C LEU A 366 13.59 -7.75 -8.66
N GLU A 367 14.92 -7.81 -8.65
CA GLU A 367 15.66 -9.07 -8.53
C GLU A 367 15.50 -9.72 -7.16
N ASP A 368 15.51 -8.92 -6.09
CA ASP A 368 15.35 -9.41 -4.72
C ASP A 368 13.92 -9.88 -4.44
N ALA A 369 12.92 -9.17 -5.01
CA ALA A 369 11.52 -9.57 -4.94
C ALA A 369 11.18 -10.71 -5.92
N GLY A 370 12.00 -10.93 -6.93
CA GLY A 370 11.74 -11.89 -7.99
C GLY A 370 10.57 -11.47 -8.90
N TRP A 371 10.37 -10.17 -9.12
CA TRP A 371 9.27 -9.66 -9.95
C TRP A 371 9.78 -9.15 -11.30
N LEU A 372 8.99 -9.40 -12.35
CA LEU A 372 9.13 -8.76 -13.65
C LEU A 372 7.88 -7.93 -13.91
N ILE A 373 8.04 -6.64 -14.18
CA ILE A 373 6.96 -5.73 -14.54
C ILE A 373 7.30 -5.07 -15.87
N SER A 374 6.36 -5.06 -16.81
CA SER A 374 6.52 -4.42 -18.11
C SER A 374 5.34 -3.51 -18.41
N ARG A 375 5.62 -2.24 -18.70
CA ARG A 375 4.66 -1.27 -19.24
C ARG A 375 5.04 -0.94 -20.68
N THR A 376 4.23 -1.41 -21.61
CA THR A 376 4.44 -1.26 -23.06
C THR A 376 3.48 -0.21 -23.59
N VAL A 377 4.00 0.78 -24.31
CA VAL A 377 3.19 1.80 -25.01
C VAL A 377 3.30 1.59 -26.51
N SER A 378 2.16 1.53 -27.18
CA SER A 378 2.05 1.39 -28.64
C SER A 378 1.03 2.39 -29.21
N PRO A 379 0.93 2.54 -30.54
CA PRO A 379 -0.12 3.36 -31.15
C PRO A 379 -1.55 2.91 -30.83
N LYS A 380 -1.74 1.67 -30.35
CA LYS A 380 -3.03 1.12 -29.98
C LYS A 380 -3.43 1.42 -28.53
N GLY A 381 -2.46 1.63 -27.63
CA GLY A 381 -2.73 1.88 -26.21
C GLY A 381 -1.55 1.52 -25.32
N VAL A 382 -1.83 1.49 -24.02
CA VAL A 382 -0.88 1.11 -22.97
C VAL A 382 -1.21 -0.30 -22.49
N PHE A 383 -0.21 -1.19 -22.49
CA PHE A 383 -0.37 -2.58 -22.08
C PHE A 383 0.60 -2.93 -20.95
N GLY A 384 0.11 -3.67 -19.97
CA GLY A 384 0.88 -4.06 -18.81
C GLY A 384 0.96 -5.57 -18.64
N PHE A 385 2.14 -6.03 -18.22
CA PHE A 385 2.40 -7.40 -17.79
C PHE A 385 3.19 -7.39 -16.50
N ALA A 386 2.82 -8.24 -15.55
CA ALA A 386 3.60 -8.49 -14.34
C ALA A 386 3.61 -9.98 -13.99
N ALA A 387 4.76 -10.47 -13.50
CA ALA A 387 4.95 -11.85 -13.04
C ALA A 387 5.72 -11.87 -11.71
N LYS A 388 5.39 -12.83 -10.84
CA LYS A 388 5.88 -12.94 -9.46
C LYS A 388 6.65 -14.24 -9.22
N GLY A 389 7.81 -14.11 -8.58
CA GLY A 389 8.54 -15.13 -7.85
C GLY A 389 8.47 -14.89 -6.34
N GLY A 390 9.60 -14.88 -5.60
CA GLY A 390 9.65 -14.63 -4.17
C GLY A 390 9.46 -15.89 -3.32
N HIS A 391 8.83 -15.76 -2.14
CA HIS A 391 8.52 -16.88 -1.25
C HIS A 391 7.18 -16.71 -0.51
N ASN A 392 6.60 -17.81 -0.01
CA ASN A 392 5.28 -17.82 0.63
C ASN A 392 5.34 -17.50 2.15
N ASP A 393 6.19 -16.54 2.55
CA ASP A 393 6.28 -15.99 3.92
C ASP A 393 6.66 -14.51 3.88
N GLU A 394 6.18 -13.80 2.86
CA GLU A 394 6.33 -12.36 2.74
C GLU A 394 5.33 -11.64 3.66
N PRO A 395 5.60 -10.41 4.11
CA PRO A 395 4.59 -9.62 4.79
C PRO A 395 3.32 -9.49 3.94
N HIS A 396 2.15 -9.70 4.55
CA HIS A 396 0.86 -9.76 3.83
C HIS A 396 0.81 -10.83 2.72
N ASN A 397 1.48 -11.97 2.93
CA ASN A 397 1.67 -13.02 1.94
C ASN A 397 0.38 -13.59 1.35
N HIS A 398 0.45 -13.88 0.05
CA HIS A 398 -0.45 -14.80 -0.66
C HIS A 398 0.35 -16.02 -1.12
N ASN A 399 -0.29 -17.21 -1.16
CA ASN A 399 0.34 -18.42 -1.71
C ASN A 399 0.16 -18.42 -3.23
N ASP A 400 0.96 -17.60 -3.93
CA ASP A 400 0.73 -17.19 -5.31
C ASP A 400 2.02 -17.17 -6.17
N LEU A 401 3.04 -17.93 -5.81
CA LEU A 401 4.29 -17.99 -6.58
C LEU A 401 4.03 -18.46 -8.01
N GLY A 402 4.46 -17.67 -8.98
CA GLY A 402 4.15 -17.89 -10.38
C GLY A 402 2.88 -17.19 -10.88
N GLN A 403 2.23 -16.37 -10.04
CA GLN A 403 1.14 -15.49 -10.43
C GLN A 403 1.60 -14.49 -11.48
N PHE A 404 0.68 -14.09 -12.38
CA PHE A 404 0.92 -13.06 -13.36
C PHE A 404 -0.37 -12.32 -13.73
N MET A 405 -0.22 -11.13 -14.26
CA MET A 405 -1.31 -10.23 -14.63
C MET A 405 -1.12 -9.69 -16.05
N LEU A 406 -2.25 -9.42 -16.75
CA LEU A 406 -2.29 -8.74 -18.03
C LEU A 406 -3.31 -7.61 -17.99
N ALA A 407 -2.87 -6.41 -18.36
CA ALA A 407 -3.71 -5.22 -18.45
C ALA A 407 -3.60 -4.55 -19.85
N GLY A 408 -4.67 -3.89 -20.28
CA GLY A 408 -4.72 -3.10 -21.50
C GLY A 408 -5.57 -1.85 -21.30
N ASP A 409 -5.02 -0.66 -21.58
CA ASP A 409 -5.63 0.65 -21.36
C ASP A 409 -6.22 0.84 -19.94
N GLY A 410 -5.49 0.36 -18.92
CA GLY A 410 -5.90 0.47 -17.53
C GLY A 410 -6.95 -0.57 -17.08
N GLU A 411 -7.33 -1.51 -17.91
CA GLU A 411 -8.27 -2.58 -17.58
C GLU A 411 -7.55 -3.92 -17.46
N PHE A 412 -7.83 -4.68 -16.39
CA PHE A 412 -7.30 -6.03 -16.23
C PHE A 412 -8.06 -7.04 -17.06
N PHE A 413 -7.31 -7.93 -17.74
CA PHE A 413 -7.81 -9.12 -18.45
C PHE A 413 -7.51 -10.39 -17.66
N LEU A 414 -6.29 -10.55 -17.16
CA LEU A 414 -5.96 -11.50 -16.09
C LEU A 414 -5.57 -10.71 -14.86
N SER A 415 -6.16 -11.07 -13.74
CA SER A 415 -6.14 -10.28 -12.53
C SER A 415 -5.55 -11.06 -11.36
N ASP A 416 -5.07 -10.33 -10.35
CA ASP A 416 -5.04 -10.79 -8.98
C ASP A 416 -6.30 -10.28 -8.26
N LEU A 417 -6.83 -11.03 -7.30
CA LEU A 417 -8.00 -10.60 -6.52
C LEU A 417 -7.65 -9.51 -5.51
N GLY A 418 -6.36 -9.33 -5.22
CA GLY A 418 -5.87 -8.40 -4.21
C GLY A 418 -6.24 -8.84 -2.80
N CYS A 419 -6.69 -7.92 -1.95
CA CYS A 419 -7.05 -8.24 -0.56
C CYS A 419 -8.55 -8.39 -0.34
N GLY A 420 -8.89 -9.28 0.61
CA GLY A 420 -10.24 -9.47 1.09
C GLY A 420 -10.59 -8.62 2.32
N GLU A 421 -11.76 -8.90 2.90
CA GLU A 421 -12.21 -8.25 4.13
C GLU A 421 -11.29 -8.63 5.31
N TYR A 422 -10.75 -7.64 6.00
CA TYR A 422 -9.90 -7.83 7.15
C TYR A 422 -10.74 -8.25 8.37
N THR A 423 -10.70 -9.53 8.67
CA THR A 423 -11.31 -10.12 9.85
C THR A 423 -10.24 -10.73 10.74
N LYS A 424 -10.62 -11.21 11.94
CA LYS A 424 -9.71 -11.96 12.80
C LYS A 424 -9.13 -13.20 12.10
N ASP A 425 -9.96 -13.91 11.33
CA ASP A 425 -9.55 -15.13 10.63
C ASP A 425 -8.62 -14.84 9.44
N TYR A 426 -8.78 -13.66 8.81
CA TYR A 426 -7.91 -13.22 7.71
C TYR A 426 -6.44 -13.11 8.12
N PHE A 427 -6.16 -12.76 9.38
CA PHE A 427 -4.79 -12.71 9.96
C PHE A 427 -4.47 -13.90 10.86
N GLY A 428 -5.31 -14.93 10.86
CA GLY A 428 -5.14 -16.15 11.64
C GLY A 428 -4.74 -17.36 10.79
N SER A 429 -4.83 -18.53 11.38
CA SER A 429 -4.54 -19.81 10.72
C SER A 429 -5.46 -20.14 9.53
N ALA A 430 -6.58 -19.43 9.39
CA ALA A 430 -7.49 -19.55 8.26
C ALA A 430 -7.13 -18.69 7.06
N ARG A 431 -6.03 -17.89 7.11
CA ARG A 431 -5.65 -16.93 6.06
C ARG A 431 -5.74 -17.48 4.65
N TYR A 432 -5.15 -18.64 4.41
CA TYR A 432 -5.07 -19.23 3.06
C TYR A 432 -6.32 -20.01 2.64
N THR A 433 -7.39 -19.99 3.45
CA THR A 433 -8.72 -20.45 3.03
C THR A 433 -9.51 -19.36 2.28
N TYR A 434 -9.08 -18.10 2.40
CA TYR A 434 -9.64 -16.99 1.61
C TYR A 434 -9.14 -17.08 0.17
N ASP A 435 -10.06 -16.90 -0.79
CA ASP A 435 -9.72 -17.00 -2.22
C ASP A 435 -8.64 -16.01 -2.64
N CYS A 436 -8.65 -14.80 -2.08
CA CYS A 436 -7.65 -13.78 -2.37
C CYS A 436 -6.24 -14.07 -1.80
N ASN A 437 -6.10 -14.98 -0.83
CA ASN A 437 -4.81 -15.28 -0.18
C ASN A 437 -4.25 -16.65 -0.55
N GLY A 438 -5.11 -17.61 -0.82
CA GLY A 438 -4.71 -18.96 -1.20
C GLY A 438 -4.59 -19.16 -2.71
N SER A 439 -3.85 -20.18 -3.13
CA SER A 439 -3.61 -20.47 -4.55
C SER A 439 -4.88 -20.73 -5.35
N GLN A 440 -6.00 -21.05 -4.67
CA GLN A 440 -7.29 -21.26 -5.33
C GLN A 440 -7.81 -20.00 -6.06
N GLY A 441 -7.38 -18.82 -5.68
CA GLY A 441 -7.76 -17.55 -6.30
C GLY A 441 -6.64 -16.89 -7.12
N HIS A 442 -5.61 -17.65 -7.51
CA HIS A 442 -4.47 -17.15 -8.29
C HIS A 442 -4.27 -17.95 -9.58
N SER A 443 -3.55 -17.35 -10.54
CA SER A 443 -3.23 -17.97 -11.84
C SER A 443 -2.03 -18.91 -11.71
N VAL A 444 -2.21 -19.97 -10.92
CA VAL A 444 -1.19 -20.99 -10.63
C VAL A 444 -1.80 -22.40 -10.72
N PRO A 445 -1.03 -23.44 -11.08
CA PRO A 445 -1.56 -24.79 -11.24
C PRO A 445 -1.96 -25.46 -9.91
N ILE A 446 -2.87 -26.42 -10.01
CA ILE A 446 -3.31 -27.30 -8.94
C ILE A 446 -2.87 -28.72 -9.29
N ILE A 447 -2.06 -29.35 -8.42
CA ILE A 447 -1.43 -30.64 -8.66
C ILE A 447 -2.00 -31.66 -7.68
N ASN A 448 -2.70 -32.70 -8.18
CA ASN A 448 -3.39 -33.70 -7.34
C ASN A 448 -4.32 -33.07 -6.27
N GLY A 449 -4.94 -31.92 -6.60
CA GLY A 449 -5.75 -31.13 -5.66
C GLY A 449 -4.94 -30.34 -4.64
N CYS A 450 -3.62 -30.41 -4.64
CA CYS A 450 -2.76 -29.65 -3.75
C CYS A 450 -2.58 -28.22 -4.25
N LEU A 451 -2.70 -27.27 -3.34
CA LEU A 451 -2.38 -25.86 -3.49
C LEU A 451 -0.95 -25.59 -3.00
N GLN A 452 -0.43 -24.39 -3.25
CA GLN A 452 0.86 -23.99 -2.68
C GLN A 452 0.79 -23.91 -1.16
N ALA A 453 1.89 -24.25 -0.50
CA ALA A 453 2.04 -24.21 0.95
C ALA A 453 2.65 -22.88 1.41
N GLU A 454 2.35 -22.49 2.65
CA GLU A 454 2.96 -21.35 3.33
C GLU A 454 4.37 -21.69 3.85
N GLY A 455 5.21 -20.68 4.02
CA GLY A 455 6.51 -20.80 4.66
C GLY A 455 7.66 -20.19 3.86
N SER A 456 8.71 -19.76 4.55
CA SER A 456 9.90 -19.13 3.96
C SER A 456 10.76 -20.11 3.14
N ASP A 457 10.61 -21.42 3.37
CA ASP A 457 11.22 -22.47 2.58
C ASP A 457 10.43 -22.78 1.30
N ARG A 458 9.22 -22.22 1.16
CA ARG A 458 8.32 -22.32 0.00
C ARG A 458 8.60 -21.16 -0.95
N GLY A 459 9.63 -21.26 -1.76
CA GLY A 459 10.12 -20.19 -2.61
C GLY A 459 10.23 -20.55 -4.07
N ALA A 460 10.22 -19.54 -4.92
CA ALA A 460 10.57 -19.61 -6.33
C ALA A 460 12.07 -19.35 -6.51
N SER A 461 12.69 -20.03 -7.47
CA SER A 461 14.06 -19.72 -7.90
C SER A 461 13.99 -19.13 -9.31
N VAL A 462 14.45 -17.90 -9.47
CA VAL A 462 14.55 -17.27 -10.79
C VAL A 462 15.71 -17.91 -11.55
N LEU A 463 15.42 -18.57 -12.67
CA LEU A 463 16.40 -19.27 -13.52
C LEU A 463 16.89 -18.38 -14.66
N GLU A 464 16.01 -17.53 -15.19
CA GLU A 464 16.30 -16.60 -16.29
C GLU A 464 15.43 -15.36 -16.12
N GLN A 465 16.05 -14.20 -16.32
CA GLN A 465 15.37 -12.92 -16.44
C GLN A 465 16.07 -12.09 -17.52
N ALA A 466 15.32 -11.51 -18.46
CA ALA A 466 15.90 -10.63 -19.46
C ALA A 466 14.85 -9.65 -19.99
N ASN A 467 15.29 -8.41 -20.21
CA ASN A 467 14.53 -7.35 -20.84
C ASN A 467 15.18 -6.91 -22.12
N GLY A 468 14.37 -6.70 -23.16
CA GLY A 468 14.82 -6.20 -24.45
C GLY A 468 13.78 -5.28 -25.08
N ALA A 469 14.16 -4.56 -26.13
CA ALA A 469 13.28 -3.60 -26.79
C ALA A 469 12.00 -4.24 -27.38
N SER A 470 12.09 -5.49 -27.85
CA SER A 470 10.97 -6.21 -28.48
C SER A 470 10.30 -7.26 -27.60
N GLU A 471 10.98 -7.70 -26.53
CA GLU A 471 10.47 -8.75 -25.65
C GLU A 471 11.09 -8.68 -24.27
N SER A 472 10.35 -9.17 -23.27
CA SER A 472 10.82 -9.44 -21.91
C SER A 472 10.49 -10.88 -21.55
N ARG A 473 11.39 -11.52 -20.78
CA ARG A 473 11.21 -12.91 -20.37
C ARG A 473 11.62 -13.14 -18.94
N MET A 474 10.95 -14.11 -18.31
CA MET A 474 11.28 -14.62 -16.99
C MET A 474 10.98 -16.11 -16.95
N THR A 475 11.85 -16.87 -16.29
CA THR A 475 11.64 -18.29 -16.00
C THR A 475 11.92 -18.53 -14.53
N VAL A 476 10.98 -19.18 -13.85
CA VAL A 476 11.09 -19.53 -12.43
C VAL A 476 10.92 -21.03 -12.21
N GLU A 477 11.62 -21.56 -11.22
CA GLU A 477 11.41 -22.91 -10.68
C GLU A 477 10.52 -22.82 -9.44
N LEU A 478 9.46 -23.60 -9.38
CA LEU A 478 8.34 -23.47 -8.44
C LEU A 478 8.00 -24.77 -7.68
N SER A 479 8.76 -25.84 -7.87
CA SER A 479 8.41 -27.14 -7.24
C SER A 479 8.35 -27.04 -5.71
N ARG A 480 9.19 -26.18 -5.12
CA ARG A 480 9.24 -25.96 -3.67
C ARG A 480 7.99 -25.28 -3.11
N ALA A 481 7.20 -24.61 -3.96
CA ALA A 481 5.95 -24.00 -3.53
C ALA A 481 4.88 -25.02 -3.12
N TYR A 482 4.99 -26.27 -3.59
CA TYR A 482 4.00 -27.32 -3.40
C TYR A 482 4.49 -28.39 -2.42
N ASP A 483 3.58 -28.86 -1.55
CA ASP A 483 3.80 -30.03 -0.71
C ASP A 483 3.47 -31.32 -1.49
N SER A 484 4.21 -31.58 -2.57
CA SER A 484 4.03 -32.76 -3.40
C SER A 484 5.32 -33.58 -3.46
N GLN A 485 5.30 -34.79 -2.92
CA GLN A 485 6.43 -35.72 -2.99
C GLN A 485 6.68 -36.24 -4.41
N GLU A 486 5.68 -36.16 -5.26
CA GLU A 486 5.74 -36.66 -6.63
C GLU A 486 6.29 -35.64 -7.60
N LEU A 487 6.16 -34.34 -7.29
CA LEU A 487 6.67 -33.24 -8.12
C LEU A 487 8.18 -33.08 -7.92
N GLN A 488 8.97 -33.39 -8.95
CA GLN A 488 10.42 -33.26 -8.94
C GLN A 488 10.91 -31.90 -9.40
N SER A 489 10.23 -31.33 -10.43
CA SER A 489 10.46 -29.96 -10.89
C SER A 489 9.22 -29.38 -11.53
N PHE A 490 9.06 -28.07 -11.36
CA PHE A 490 8.05 -27.29 -12.07
C PHE A 490 8.67 -25.95 -12.47
N THR A 491 8.83 -25.73 -13.77
CA THR A 491 9.33 -24.45 -14.27
C THR A 491 8.24 -23.75 -15.06
N ARG A 492 8.01 -22.49 -14.74
CA ARG A 492 7.10 -21.58 -15.46
C ARG A 492 7.92 -20.52 -16.17
N SER A 493 7.63 -20.32 -17.47
CA SER A 493 8.31 -19.33 -18.30
C SER A 493 7.30 -18.41 -18.95
N TRP A 494 7.56 -17.13 -18.91
CA TRP A 494 6.82 -16.08 -19.59
C TRP A 494 7.68 -15.44 -20.64
N LEU A 495 7.10 -15.21 -21.85
CA LEU A 495 7.70 -14.45 -22.92
C LEU A 495 6.71 -13.37 -23.37
N TRP A 496 6.91 -12.16 -22.92
CA TRP A 496 6.13 -10.98 -23.27
C TRP A 496 6.69 -10.32 -24.51
N ARG A 497 5.92 -10.31 -25.63
CA ARG A 497 6.30 -9.66 -26.90
C ARG A 497 5.63 -8.30 -26.99
N LYS A 498 6.43 -7.27 -27.23
CA LYS A 498 6.05 -5.85 -27.28
C LYS A 498 5.71 -5.42 -28.72
N GLU A 499 4.73 -6.08 -29.29
CA GLU A 499 4.20 -5.77 -30.61
C GLU A 499 3.20 -4.60 -30.52
N GLU A 500 2.63 -4.15 -31.65
CA GLU A 500 1.59 -3.12 -31.66
C GLU A 500 0.38 -3.51 -30.80
N LEU A 501 -0.02 -4.78 -30.86
CA LEU A 501 -0.90 -5.46 -29.90
C LEU A 501 -0.07 -6.56 -29.25
N PRO A 502 0.33 -6.40 -27.98
CA PRO A 502 1.26 -7.32 -27.35
C PRO A 502 0.69 -8.73 -27.15
N SER A 503 1.59 -9.67 -26.96
CA SER A 503 1.22 -11.06 -26.66
C SER A 503 2.12 -11.66 -25.58
N LEU A 504 1.54 -12.55 -24.78
CA LEU A 504 2.25 -13.35 -23.79
C LEU A 504 2.23 -14.81 -24.19
N GLU A 505 3.39 -15.45 -24.22
CA GLU A 505 3.51 -16.90 -24.27
C GLU A 505 3.90 -17.41 -22.89
N LEU A 506 3.05 -18.28 -22.31
CA LEU A 506 3.28 -19.00 -21.06
C LEU A 506 3.63 -20.43 -21.39
N ARG A 507 4.71 -20.95 -20.78
CA ARG A 507 5.09 -22.37 -20.83
C ARG A 507 5.35 -22.91 -19.44
N ASP A 508 4.65 -23.97 -19.10
CA ASP A 508 4.81 -24.72 -17.86
C ASP A 508 5.35 -26.11 -18.15
N LYS A 509 6.48 -26.44 -17.52
CA LYS A 509 7.11 -27.74 -17.65
C LYS A 509 7.13 -28.45 -16.30
N PHE A 510 6.60 -29.65 -16.27
CA PHE A 510 6.52 -30.48 -15.08
C PHE A 510 7.35 -31.75 -15.26
N SER A 511 8.02 -32.17 -14.18
CA SER A 511 8.64 -33.46 -14.02
C SER A 511 8.12 -34.11 -12.73
N PHE A 512 7.59 -35.31 -12.84
CA PHE A 512 7.06 -36.08 -11.73
C PHE A 512 7.82 -37.41 -11.58
N SER A 513 7.99 -37.88 -10.34
CA SER A 513 8.49 -39.22 -10.03
C SER A 513 7.45 -40.33 -10.29
N LYS A 514 6.17 -39.94 -10.34
CA LYS A 514 5.02 -40.76 -10.63
C LYS A 514 3.99 -39.87 -11.35
N ILE A 515 3.29 -40.44 -12.36
CA ILE A 515 2.24 -39.71 -13.08
C ILE A 515 1.21 -39.18 -12.08
N PRO A 516 0.92 -37.87 -12.09
CA PRO A 516 -0.07 -37.30 -11.21
C PRO A 516 -1.49 -37.77 -11.59
N ASP A 517 -2.35 -37.93 -10.60
CA ASP A 517 -3.74 -38.32 -10.83
C ASP A 517 -4.52 -37.18 -11.52
N THR A 518 -4.23 -35.93 -11.14
CA THR A 518 -4.83 -34.71 -11.74
C THR A 518 -3.81 -33.58 -11.83
N LEU A 519 -3.90 -32.82 -12.92
CA LEU A 519 -3.19 -31.57 -13.09
C LEU A 519 -4.14 -30.56 -13.76
N VAL A 520 -4.32 -29.41 -13.12
CA VAL A 520 -5.19 -28.33 -13.60
C VAL A 520 -4.37 -27.07 -13.68
N GLU A 521 -4.26 -26.50 -14.86
CA GLU A 521 -3.74 -25.16 -15.04
C GLU A 521 -4.88 -24.17 -14.84
N ARG A 522 -4.71 -23.22 -13.90
CA ARG A 522 -5.73 -22.23 -13.54
C ARG A 522 -5.30 -20.82 -13.92
N PHE A 523 -6.23 -20.05 -14.50
CA PHE A 523 -6.10 -18.60 -14.61
C PHE A 523 -7.30 -17.91 -13.98
N VAL A 524 -7.10 -16.67 -13.52
CA VAL A 524 -8.09 -15.88 -12.79
C VAL A 524 -8.40 -14.59 -13.54
N THR A 525 -9.68 -14.27 -13.63
CA THR A 525 -10.16 -13.04 -14.27
C THR A 525 -11.42 -12.51 -13.60
N LEU A 526 -11.62 -11.21 -13.68
CA LEU A 526 -12.87 -10.52 -13.29
C LEU A 526 -13.83 -10.35 -14.48
N ILE A 527 -13.47 -10.88 -15.66
CA ILE A 527 -14.26 -10.80 -16.89
C ILE A 527 -14.93 -12.14 -17.14
N GLN A 528 -16.23 -12.13 -17.40
CA GLN A 528 -16.93 -13.33 -17.85
C GLN A 528 -16.40 -13.77 -19.21
N PRO A 529 -15.81 -14.97 -19.34
CA PRO A 529 -15.23 -15.41 -20.59
C PRO A 529 -16.27 -15.76 -21.66
N GLU A 530 -15.96 -15.46 -22.90
CA GLU A 530 -16.73 -15.89 -24.06
C GLU A 530 -16.04 -17.09 -24.71
N LYS A 531 -16.83 -18.06 -25.18
CA LYS A 531 -16.36 -19.20 -25.98
C LYS A 531 -16.67 -18.92 -27.45
N PRO A 532 -15.69 -18.41 -28.24
CA PRO A 532 -15.90 -18.19 -29.65
C PRO A 532 -16.11 -19.55 -30.37
N SER A 533 -16.74 -19.51 -31.54
CA SER A 533 -16.90 -20.67 -32.41
C SER A 533 -15.52 -21.17 -32.89
N GLY A 534 -15.00 -22.21 -32.26
CA GLY A 534 -13.68 -22.78 -32.51
C GLY A 534 -13.12 -23.48 -31.28
N GLN A 535 -12.39 -24.58 -31.49
CA GLN A 535 -11.77 -25.34 -30.42
C GLN A 535 -10.47 -24.67 -29.97
N GLY A 536 -10.12 -24.83 -28.68
CA GLY A 536 -8.85 -24.37 -28.11
C GLY A 536 -8.73 -22.86 -27.92
N ARG A 537 -9.86 -22.14 -27.75
CA ARG A 537 -9.86 -20.66 -27.56
C ARG A 537 -10.87 -20.22 -26.51
N LEU A 538 -10.48 -19.19 -25.73
CA LEU A 538 -11.35 -18.38 -24.89
C LEU A 538 -11.10 -16.89 -25.20
N LEU A 539 -12.11 -16.06 -24.99
CA LEU A 539 -12.04 -14.63 -25.23
C LEU A 539 -12.48 -13.87 -23.98
N LEU A 540 -11.68 -12.90 -23.56
CA LEU A 540 -12.01 -11.94 -22.50
C LEU A 540 -12.17 -10.58 -23.15
N VAL A 541 -13.37 -10.00 -23.10
CA VAL A 541 -13.69 -8.73 -23.77
C VAL A 541 -13.88 -7.63 -22.72
N ARG A 542 -13.11 -6.54 -22.85
CA ARG A 542 -13.26 -5.37 -21.97
C ARG A 542 -12.81 -4.09 -22.67
N GLY A 543 -13.65 -3.05 -22.58
CA GLY A 543 -13.35 -1.77 -23.21
C GLY A 543 -13.17 -1.88 -24.72
N ASN A 544 -12.06 -1.36 -25.23
CA ASN A 544 -11.73 -1.36 -26.65
C ASN A 544 -10.95 -2.61 -27.09
N PHE A 545 -10.63 -3.52 -26.18
CA PHE A 545 -9.77 -4.67 -26.43
C PHE A 545 -10.43 -5.98 -26.04
N ALA A 546 -9.94 -7.04 -26.62
CA ALA A 546 -10.14 -8.38 -26.12
C ALA A 546 -8.80 -9.09 -25.95
N LEU A 547 -8.73 -10.03 -25.01
CA LEU A 547 -7.62 -10.94 -24.84
C LEU A 547 -8.06 -12.32 -25.33
N GLU A 548 -7.43 -12.81 -26.40
CA GLU A 548 -7.61 -14.16 -26.90
C GLU A 548 -6.64 -15.10 -26.18
N LEU A 549 -7.16 -16.08 -25.44
CA LEU A 549 -6.39 -17.17 -24.85
C LEU A 549 -6.47 -18.38 -25.77
N VAL A 550 -5.31 -18.85 -26.27
CA VAL A 550 -5.17 -20.02 -27.15
C VAL A 550 -4.46 -21.14 -26.42
N TYR A 551 -5.01 -22.35 -26.46
CA TYR A 551 -4.47 -23.57 -25.85
C TYR A 551 -4.68 -24.81 -26.73
N ASP A 552 -3.95 -25.92 -26.47
CA ASP A 552 -4.13 -27.19 -27.19
C ASP A 552 -5.29 -27.98 -26.59
N ASP A 553 -6.45 -27.99 -27.24
CA ASP A 553 -7.66 -28.70 -26.81
C ASP A 553 -7.58 -30.23 -26.95
N ARG A 554 -6.50 -30.75 -27.56
CA ARG A 554 -6.21 -32.19 -27.56
C ARG A 554 -5.54 -32.65 -26.26
N GLN A 555 -4.88 -31.72 -25.56
CA GLN A 555 -4.21 -31.96 -24.26
C GLN A 555 -5.06 -31.49 -23.10
N LEU A 556 -5.90 -30.46 -23.29
CA LEU A 556 -6.55 -29.71 -22.25
C LEU A 556 -8.05 -29.59 -22.47
N GLN A 557 -8.82 -29.82 -21.39
CA GLN A 557 -10.25 -29.53 -21.35
C GLN A 557 -10.48 -28.28 -20.50
N SER A 558 -11.07 -27.24 -21.10
CA SER A 558 -11.36 -26.00 -20.38
C SER A 558 -12.67 -26.06 -19.62
N GLU A 559 -12.67 -25.56 -18.40
CA GLU A 559 -13.84 -25.32 -17.56
C GLU A 559 -13.80 -23.87 -17.06
N VAL A 560 -14.97 -23.21 -17.04
CA VAL A 560 -15.13 -21.85 -16.51
C VAL A 560 -16.09 -21.91 -15.33
N THR A 561 -15.64 -21.43 -14.17
CA THR A 561 -16.46 -21.43 -12.96
C THR A 561 -16.58 -19.99 -12.45
N GLU A 562 -17.82 -19.53 -12.24
CA GLU A 562 -18.12 -18.26 -11.57
C GLU A 562 -18.00 -18.46 -10.05
N ARG A 563 -17.38 -17.50 -9.40
CA ARG A 563 -17.15 -17.47 -7.95
C ARG A 563 -17.44 -16.10 -7.37
N THR A 564 -17.54 -16.01 -6.05
CA THR A 564 -17.69 -14.75 -5.32
C THR A 564 -16.72 -14.71 -4.14
N TYR A 565 -16.19 -13.52 -3.83
CA TYR A 565 -15.45 -13.26 -2.61
C TYR A 565 -15.85 -11.91 -2.03
N ARG A 566 -15.56 -11.68 -0.75
CA ARG A 566 -15.75 -10.38 -0.12
C ARG A 566 -14.47 -9.58 -0.22
N ASP A 567 -14.55 -8.41 -0.89
CA ASP A 567 -13.42 -7.51 -1.04
C ASP A 567 -13.04 -6.82 0.28
N HIS A 568 -11.98 -6.01 0.25
CA HIS A 568 -11.47 -5.26 1.40
C HIS A 568 -12.53 -4.41 2.12
N PHE A 569 -13.53 -3.95 1.41
CA PHE A 569 -14.61 -3.11 1.94
C PHE A 569 -15.86 -3.90 2.35
N GLY A 570 -15.78 -5.23 2.36
CA GLY A 570 -16.86 -6.13 2.74
C GLY A 570 -17.98 -6.22 1.69
N LYS A 571 -17.67 -5.94 0.39
CA LYS A 571 -18.61 -6.08 -0.71
C LYS A 571 -18.37 -7.38 -1.45
N ASP A 572 -19.46 -8.02 -1.89
CA ASP A 572 -19.36 -9.21 -2.72
C ASP A 572 -18.91 -8.83 -4.14
N GLN A 573 -17.84 -9.49 -4.61
CA GLN A 573 -17.28 -9.35 -5.95
C GLN A 573 -17.39 -10.68 -6.69
N VAL A 574 -17.73 -10.62 -7.98
CA VAL A 574 -17.77 -11.78 -8.86
C VAL A 574 -16.44 -11.92 -9.61
N TRP A 575 -15.95 -13.13 -9.70
CA TRP A 575 -14.73 -13.48 -10.43
C TRP A 575 -14.87 -14.88 -11.07
N TYR A 576 -13.95 -15.22 -11.97
CA TYR A 576 -14.00 -16.46 -12.75
C TYR A 576 -12.68 -17.19 -12.69
N THR A 577 -12.73 -18.52 -12.50
CA THR A 577 -11.60 -19.39 -12.78
C THR A 577 -11.72 -19.95 -14.20
N LEU A 578 -10.59 -19.94 -14.91
CA LEU A 578 -10.39 -20.61 -16.20
C LEU A 578 -9.52 -21.81 -15.91
N ASP A 579 -10.13 -22.98 -15.70
CA ASP A 579 -9.46 -24.21 -15.35
C ASP A 579 -9.24 -25.06 -16.61
N PHE A 580 -7.99 -25.50 -16.83
CA PHE A 580 -7.58 -26.33 -17.95
C PHE A 580 -7.11 -27.67 -17.41
N HIS A 581 -8.00 -28.65 -17.47
CA HIS A 581 -7.74 -30.01 -17.00
C HIS A 581 -6.88 -30.77 -18.00
N VAL A 582 -5.74 -31.29 -17.58
CA VAL A 582 -4.88 -32.12 -18.42
C VAL A 582 -5.58 -33.47 -18.65
N LEU A 583 -5.87 -33.78 -19.93
CA LEU A 583 -6.61 -34.98 -20.30
C LEU A 583 -5.81 -36.27 -20.08
N GLN A 584 -4.51 -36.22 -20.26
CA GLN A 584 -3.60 -37.38 -20.11
C GLN A 584 -2.31 -36.91 -19.41
N PRO A 585 -2.32 -36.85 -18.08
CA PRO A 585 -1.11 -36.53 -17.31
C PRO A 585 0.03 -37.52 -17.61
N GLN A 586 1.27 -37.01 -17.62
CA GLN A 586 2.50 -37.78 -17.88
C GLN A 586 3.58 -37.41 -16.85
N GLU A 587 4.61 -38.26 -16.70
CA GLU A 587 5.76 -37.92 -15.83
C GLU A 587 6.55 -36.70 -16.30
N GLN A 588 6.61 -36.49 -17.63
CA GLN A 588 7.18 -35.30 -18.26
C GLN A 588 6.09 -34.63 -19.09
N LEU A 589 5.77 -33.38 -18.77
CA LEU A 589 4.70 -32.65 -19.43
C LEU A 589 5.10 -31.21 -19.68
N GLU A 590 4.76 -30.70 -20.88
CA GLU A 590 4.87 -29.28 -21.21
C GLU A 590 3.47 -28.78 -21.64
N LEU A 591 3.01 -27.71 -20.99
CA LEU A 591 1.80 -26.99 -21.33
C LEU A 591 2.18 -25.64 -21.92
N ARG A 592 1.45 -25.20 -22.95
CA ARG A 592 1.69 -23.93 -23.61
C ARG A 592 0.39 -23.18 -23.79
N PHE A 593 0.39 -21.90 -23.37
CA PHE A 593 -0.71 -20.97 -23.56
C PHE A 593 -0.22 -19.71 -24.26
N ILE A 594 -1.06 -19.14 -25.11
CA ILE A 594 -0.77 -17.88 -25.79
C ILE A 594 -1.92 -16.94 -25.51
N PHE A 595 -1.59 -15.77 -24.94
CA PHE A 595 -2.51 -14.68 -24.71
C PHE A 595 -2.19 -13.57 -25.71
N ARG A 596 -3.17 -13.14 -26.49
CA ARG A 596 -2.99 -12.09 -27.51
C ARG A 596 -4.01 -10.99 -27.32
N PHE A 597 -3.55 -9.76 -27.22
CA PHE A 597 -4.45 -8.63 -27.33
C PHE A 597 -4.93 -8.49 -28.77
N ILE A 598 -6.22 -8.24 -28.92
CA ILE A 598 -6.89 -7.96 -30.18
C ILE A 598 -7.82 -6.74 -30.01
N SER A 599 -8.04 -5.96 -31.10
CA SER A 599 -8.85 -4.72 -31.13
C SER A 599 -10.02 -4.84 -32.08
#